data_b59fc9dfa33978fbb31062a855faa5ff
#
_entry.id   b59fc9dfa33978fbb31062a855faa5ff
#
_cell.length_a   1.000
_cell.length_b   1.000
_cell.length_c   1.000
_cell.angle_alpha   90.00
_cell.angle_beta   90.00
_cell.angle_gamma   90.00
#
_symmetry.space_group_name_H-M   'P 1'
#
loop_
_entity.id
_entity.type
_entity.pdbx_description
1 polymer ?
#
loop_
_entity_poly.entity_id
_entity_poly.type
_entity_poly.pdbx_seq_one_letter_code
_entity_poly.pdbx_strand_id
1 'polypeptide(L)'
;FPHSKQVGNYLVGKMINKGSFAKVMEGLHIPTGEKVAIKVIDKRKAKQDSYVLKNMKRETRIHQMIKHPNVVRLYETLETDNSYYMVMELCLGGDLLDRICDKKRLAEREVRRYTRQILSAVEHLHCQGIVHRDLKIENFLLDENNNIKIVDFGLSNTAKFEGLSQELLHTQCGSPAYAAPELLAQRKYGPKVDIWSIGVSTFAMLTGTLPFTVEPFNIKQLHQKMLIGEISPIPSDISPGAVHFMHSLLEPDPAKRPGVKEAIKDKWLNEGFTRKILNAATYENRLCPSELNPVVLNYMTEMMEFSLSEVINILISNRPSPAMASYCLLLKKLLRY
;
A
#
# COMPACT_ATOMS: atom_id res chain seq x y z
N PHE A 1 15.17 9.27 22.33
CA PHE A 1 14.52 8.15 21.61
C PHE A 1 15.05 6.82 22.13
N PRO A 2 14.17 5.99 22.77
CA PRO A 2 14.58 4.68 23.24
C PRO A 2 14.89 3.74 22.07
N HIS A 3 16.06 3.14 22.08
CA HIS A 3 16.49 2.26 21.00
C HIS A 3 17.33 1.10 21.54
N SER A 4 17.35 -0.01 20.78
CA SER A 4 18.12 -1.21 21.13
C SER A 4 19.44 -1.31 20.36
N LYS A 5 19.51 -0.70 19.17
CA LYS A 5 20.71 -0.74 18.33
C LYS A 5 20.72 0.40 17.30
N GLN A 6 21.87 0.60 16.68
CA GLN A 6 22.06 1.53 15.58
C GLN A 6 22.42 0.76 14.32
N VAL A 7 21.77 1.10 13.22
CA VAL A 7 22.06 0.56 11.87
C VAL A 7 22.25 1.74 10.93
N GLY A 8 23.46 1.92 10.41
CA GLY A 8 23.77 3.10 9.60
C GLY A 8 23.44 4.39 10.33
N ASN A 9 22.68 5.25 9.69
CA ASN A 9 22.21 6.53 10.27
C ASN A 9 20.89 6.42 11.02
N TYR A 10 20.50 5.22 11.47
CA TYR A 10 19.23 5.00 12.14
C TYR A 10 19.39 4.36 13.50
N LEU A 11 18.61 4.85 14.46
CA LEU A 11 18.38 4.18 15.74
C LEU A 11 17.15 3.29 15.58
N VAL A 12 17.26 2.03 15.96
CA VAL A 12 16.15 1.06 15.85
C VAL A 12 15.48 0.95 17.24
N GLY A 13 14.22 1.36 17.30
CA GLY A 13 13.43 1.39 18.52
C GLY A 13 12.51 0.18 18.67
N LYS A 14 11.30 0.44 19.19
CA LYS A 14 10.32 -0.62 19.47
C LYS A 14 9.73 -1.25 18.23
N MET A 15 9.29 -2.50 18.35
CA MET A 15 8.54 -3.19 17.31
C MET A 15 7.12 -2.64 17.23
N ILE A 16 6.66 -2.31 16.03
CA ILE A 16 5.31 -1.80 15.78
C ILE A 16 4.42 -2.78 15.02
N ASN A 17 5.02 -3.75 14.32
CA ASN A 17 4.27 -4.81 13.68
C ASN A 17 5.17 -6.04 13.47
N LYS A 18 4.55 -7.22 13.37
CA LYS A 18 5.25 -8.48 13.11
C LYS A 18 4.46 -9.31 12.12
N GLY A 19 5.08 -9.60 10.97
CA GLY A 19 4.56 -10.53 9.98
C GLY A 19 5.27 -11.88 10.03
N SER A 20 4.92 -12.77 9.10
CA SER A 20 5.51 -14.11 9.00
C SER A 20 7.00 -14.06 8.67
N PHE A 21 7.44 -13.10 7.88
CA PHE A 21 8.80 -13.02 7.35
C PHE A 21 9.57 -11.78 7.79
N ALA A 22 8.88 -10.79 8.35
CA ALA A 22 9.49 -9.52 8.67
C ALA A 22 8.91 -8.93 9.95
N LYS A 23 9.71 -8.12 10.62
CA LYS A 23 9.29 -7.27 11.72
C LYS A 23 9.33 -5.83 11.24
N VAL A 24 8.39 -5.00 11.67
CA VAL A 24 8.45 -3.56 11.44
C VAL A 24 8.77 -2.86 12.75
N MET A 25 9.83 -2.07 12.75
CA MET A 25 10.32 -1.36 13.93
C MET A 25 10.16 0.15 13.73
N GLU A 26 9.92 0.87 14.82
CA GLU A 26 10.06 2.31 14.80
C GLU A 26 11.54 2.66 14.76
N GLY A 27 11.92 3.63 13.94
CA GLY A 27 13.29 4.08 13.82
C GLY A 27 13.42 5.59 13.89
N LEU A 28 14.62 6.07 14.14
CA LEU A 28 14.96 7.47 14.11
C LEU A 28 16.11 7.70 13.12
N HIS A 29 15.88 8.60 12.16
CA HIS A 29 16.93 9.06 11.27
C HIS A 29 17.78 10.10 11.98
N ILE A 30 19.00 9.74 12.34
CA ILE A 30 19.88 10.56 13.18
C ILE A 30 20.13 11.95 12.57
N PRO A 31 20.49 12.07 11.27
CA PRO A 31 20.80 13.38 10.70
C PRO A 31 19.66 14.39 10.72
N THR A 32 18.40 13.93 10.64
CA THR A 32 17.24 14.83 10.59
C THR A 32 16.42 14.84 11.88
N GLY A 33 16.61 13.84 12.76
CA GLY A 33 15.78 13.66 13.95
C GLY A 33 14.36 13.19 13.65
N GLU A 34 14.06 12.80 12.41
CA GLU A 34 12.74 12.35 12.00
C GLU A 34 12.55 10.84 12.20
N LYS A 35 11.35 10.47 12.60
CA LYS A 35 10.98 9.06 12.80
C LYS A 35 10.67 8.38 11.47
N VAL A 36 11.01 7.10 11.38
CA VAL A 36 10.78 6.24 10.21
C VAL A 36 10.25 4.88 10.66
N ALA A 37 9.74 4.10 9.71
CA ALA A 37 9.44 2.69 9.89
C ALA A 37 10.56 1.87 9.25
N ILE A 38 11.04 0.86 9.96
CA ILE A 38 12.11 -0.01 9.47
C ILE A 38 11.63 -1.44 9.43
N LYS A 39 11.50 -1.98 8.23
CA LYS A 39 11.16 -3.38 8.02
C LYS A 39 12.45 -4.20 8.08
N VAL A 40 12.50 -5.15 9.00
CA VAL A 40 13.68 -5.99 9.27
C VAL A 40 13.41 -7.40 8.78
N ILE A 41 14.27 -7.89 7.90
CA ILE A 41 14.17 -9.25 7.34
C ILE A 41 15.40 -10.03 7.74
N ASP A 42 15.20 -11.13 8.47
CA ASP A 42 16.28 -12.02 8.92
C ASP A 42 16.87 -12.75 7.72
N LYS A 43 18.19 -12.65 7.51
CA LYS A 43 18.90 -13.34 6.43
C LYS A 43 18.81 -14.87 6.52
N ARG A 44 18.67 -15.43 7.71
CA ARG A 44 18.48 -16.89 7.88
C ARG A 44 17.18 -17.33 7.25
N LYS A 45 16.09 -16.59 7.48
CA LYS A 45 14.78 -16.85 6.87
C LYS A 45 14.83 -16.68 5.36
N ALA A 46 15.54 -15.65 4.87
CA ALA A 46 15.71 -15.42 3.43
C ALA A 46 16.50 -16.52 2.74
N LYS A 47 17.45 -17.15 3.43
CA LYS A 47 18.21 -18.32 2.91
C LYS A 47 17.37 -19.59 2.89
N GLN A 48 16.55 -19.81 3.91
CA GLN A 48 15.68 -20.98 4.03
C GLN A 48 14.50 -20.94 3.09
N ASP A 49 14.03 -19.74 2.76
CA ASP A 49 12.88 -19.51 1.89
C ASP A 49 13.24 -18.49 0.81
N SER A 50 13.50 -18.99 -0.39
CA SER A 50 13.82 -18.16 -1.56
C SER A 50 12.71 -17.16 -1.91
N TYR A 51 11.48 -17.43 -1.47
CA TYR A 51 10.33 -16.56 -1.65
C TYR A 51 10.50 -15.24 -0.89
N VAL A 52 11.06 -15.27 0.33
CA VAL A 52 11.29 -14.07 1.15
C VAL A 52 12.24 -13.09 0.45
N LEU A 53 13.37 -13.60 -0.07
CA LEU A 53 14.35 -12.77 -0.79
C LEU A 53 13.77 -12.23 -2.10
N LYS A 54 13.04 -13.07 -2.82
CA LYS A 54 12.37 -12.70 -4.07
C LYS A 54 11.36 -11.57 -3.84
N ASN A 55 10.57 -11.66 -2.78
CA ASN A 55 9.58 -10.63 -2.41
C ASN A 55 10.26 -9.32 -2.02
N MET A 56 11.33 -9.36 -1.24
CA MET A 56 12.07 -8.18 -0.85
C MET A 56 12.63 -7.44 -2.08
N LYS A 57 13.24 -8.15 -3.02
CA LYS A 57 13.77 -7.57 -4.27
C LYS A 57 12.66 -6.99 -5.12
N ARG A 58 11.52 -7.67 -5.22
CA ARG A 58 10.34 -7.20 -5.95
C ARG A 58 9.81 -5.92 -5.35
N GLU A 59 9.62 -5.88 -4.02
CA GLU A 59 9.13 -4.72 -3.30
C GLU A 59 10.04 -3.50 -3.51
N THR A 60 11.35 -3.68 -3.38
CA THR A 60 12.32 -2.62 -3.62
C THR A 60 12.23 -2.08 -5.06
N ARG A 61 12.17 -2.96 -6.05
CA ARG A 61 12.06 -2.57 -7.46
C ARG A 61 10.76 -1.81 -7.75
N ILE A 62 9.66 -2.25 -7.17
CA ILE A 62 8.36 -1.59 -7.35
C ILE A 62 8.39 -0.19 -6.76
N HIS A 63 8.94 -0.02 -5.57
CA HIS A 63 9.07 1.30 -4.94
C HIS A 63 9.91 2.27 -5.78
N GLN A 64 10.86 1.77 -6.56
CA GLN A 64 11.63 2.62 -7.50
C GLN A 64 10.79 3.09 -8.69
N MET A 65 9.73 2.34 -9.04
CA MET A 65 8.89 2.63 -10.20
C MET A 65 7.76 3.61 -9.89
N ILE A 66 7.46 3.85 -8.63
CA ILE A 66 6.27 4.59 -8.22
C ILE A 66 6.58 5.74 -7.28
N LYS A 67 5.77 6.79 -7.40
CA LYS A 67 5.73 7.91 -6.45
C LYS A 67 4.29 8.40 -6.42
N HIS A 68 3.62 8.26 -5.29
CA HIS A 68 2.22 8.69 -5.14
C HIS A 68 1.96 9.08 -3.68
N PRO A 69 1.15 10.12 -3.42
CA PRO A 69 0.87 10.56 -2.05
C PRO A 69 0.16 9.52 -1.19
N ASN A 70 -0.52 8.55 -1.80
CA ASN A 70 -1.24 7.51 -1.07
C ASN A 70 -0.53 6.14 -1.12
N VAL A 71 0.77 6.14 -1.36
CA VAL A 71 1.62 4.96 -1.30
C VAL A 71 2.78 5.26 -0.35
N VAL A 72 3.05 4.34 0.58
CA VAL A 72 4.20 4.47 1.50
C VAL A 72 5.49 4.54 0.70
N ARG A 73 6.33 5.49 1.06
CA ARG A 73 7.61 5.72 0.37
C ARG A 73 8.71 4.87 0.99
N LEU A 74 9.52 4.25 0.14
CA LEU A 74 10.76 3.59 0.54
C LEU A 74 11.90 4.59 0.42
N TYR A 75 12.57 4.89 1.54
CA TYR A 75 13.65 5.88 1.57
C TYR A 75 15.00 5.28 1.22
N GLU A 76 15.32 4.15 1.84
CA GLU A 76 16.62 3.51 1.64
C GLU A 76 16.57 2.05 2.08
N THR A 77 17.51 1.25 1.60
CA THR A 77 17.72 -0.12 2.03
C THR A 77 19.11 -0.25 2.62
N LEU A 78 19.23 -1.01 3.70
CA LEU A 78 20.48 -1.27 4.39
C LEU A 78 20.64 -2.77 4.61
N GLU A 79 21.88 -3.17 4.81
CA GLU A 79 22.20 -4.58 5.03
C GLU A 79 23.27 -4.69 6.10
N THR A 80 23.08 -5.63 7.02
CA THR A 80 24.10 -6.08 7.98
C THR A 80 24.36 -7.56 7.74
N ASP A 81 25.31 -8.15 8.49
CA ASP A 81 25.63 -9.58 8.35
C ASP A 81 24.39 -10.47 8.61
N ASN A 82 23.46 -10.04 9.44
CA ASN A 82 22.32 -10.83 9.89
C ASN A 82 20.98 -10.45 9.28
N SER A 83 20.84 -9.24 8.74
CA SER A 83 19.52 -8.73 8.36
C SER A 83 19.57 -7.78 7.16
N TYR A 84 18.43 -7.74 6.44
CA TYR A 84 18.11 -6.67 5.49
C TYR A 84 17.18 -5.67 6.17
N TYR A 85 17.35 -4.40 5.87
CA TYR A 85 16.54 -3.31 6.42
C TYR A 85 15.94 -2.49 5.29
N MET A 86 14.63 -2.27 5.33
CA MET A 86 13.93 -1.37 4.41
C MET A 86 13.40 -0.19 5.23
N VAL A 87 13.99 0.98 5.02
CA VAL A 87 13.61 2.21 5.73
C VAL A 87 12.50 2.91 4.95
N MET A 88 11.36 3.07 5.59
CA MET A 88 10.14 3.56 4.94
C MET A 88 9.51 4.70 5.72
N GLU A 89 8.62 5.40 5.04
CA GLU A 89 7.72 6.38 5.64
C GLU A 89 6.95 5.78 6.80
N LEU A 90 6.94 6.48 7.94
CA LEU A 90 6.19 6.06 9.14
C LEU A 90 4.77 6.62 9.07
N CYS A 91 3.80 5.74 9.28
CA CYS A 91 2.39 6.11 9.35
C CYS A 91 1.91 5.89 10.77
N LEU A 92 1.51 6.97 11.46
CA LEU A 92 1.20 6.97 12.89
C LEU A 92 -0.27 6.75 13.20
N GLY A 93 -1.15 6.80 12.22
CA GLY A 93 -2.60 6.67 12.42
C GLY A 93 -3.13 5.24 12.51
N GLY A 94 -2.25 4.23 12.56
CA GLY A 94 -2.67 2.83 12.51
C GLY A 94 -3.08 2.41 11.10
N ASP A 95 -3.83 1.31 11.00
CA ASP A 95 -4.40 0.86 9.73
C ASP A 95 -5.94 0.95 9.74
N LEU A 96 -6.57 0.65 8.60
CA LEU A 96 -8.03 0.68 8.50
C LEU A 96 -8.70 -0.40 9.34
N LEU A 97 -8.05 -1.54 9.55
CA LEU A 97 -8.59 -2.57 10.45
C LEU A 97 -8.74 -2.03 11.87
N ASP A 98 -7.69 -1.35 12.39
CA ASP A 98 -7.72 -0.73 13.72
C ASP A 98 -8.87 0.28 13.83
N ARG A 99 -9.04 1.11 12.80
CA ARG A 99 -10.09 2.12 12.77
C ARG A 99 -11.49 1.50 12.73
N ILE A 100 -11.68 0.45 11.95
CA ILE A 100 -12.97 -0.25 11.88
C ILE A 100 -13.27 -0.95 13.20
N CYS A 101 -12.28 -1.59 13.83
CA CYS A 101 -12.44 -2.22 15.14
C CYS A 101 -12.84 -1.20 16.21
N ASP A 102 -12.24 0.00 16.17
CA ASP A 102 -12.55 1.09 17.10
C ASP A 102 -13.94 1.67 16.88
N LYS A 103 -14.32 1.95 15.64
CA LYS A 103 -15.60 2.58 15.27
C LYS A 103 -16.73 1.60 14.97
N LYS A 104 -16.44 0.32 14.87
CA LYS A 104 -17.28 -0.78 14.40
C LYS A 104 -17.59 -0.72 12.90
N ARG A 105 -17.87 0.44 12.36
CA ARG A 105 -18.00 0.72 10.92
C ARG A 105 -17.81 2.21 10.69
N LEU A 106 -17.53 2.61 9.46
CA LEU A 106 -17.23 3.99 9.10
C LEU A 106 -18.41 4.66 8.40
N ALA A 107 -18.56 5.96 8.59
CA ALA A 107 -19.56 6.76 7.88
C ALA A 107 -19.25 6.81 6.37
N GLU A 108 -20.29 6.89 5.55
CA GLU A 108 -20.15 6.87 4.09
C GLU A 108 -19.20 7.95 3.56
N ARG A 109 -19.24 9.15 4.13
CA ARG A 109 -18.34 10.23 3.71
C ARG A 109 -16.86 9.87 3.93
N GLU A 110 -16.56 9.27 5.07
CA GLU A 110 -15.20 8.80 5.38
C GLU A 110 -14.78 7.67 4.43
N VAL A 111 -15.67 6.73 4.16
CA VAL A 111 -15.41 5.64 3.20
C VAL A 111 -15.16 6.17 1.80
N ARG A 112 -15.95 7.16 1.34
CA ARG A 112 -15.71 7.80 0.04
C ARG A 112 -14.29 8.41 -0.02
N ARG A 113 -13.92 9.14 1.02
CA ARG A 113 -12.60 9.79 1.09
C ARG A 113 -11.48 8.77 0.99
N TYR A 114 -11.52 7.72 1.77
CA TYR A 114 -10.50 6.67 1.72
C TYR A 114 -10.51 5.92 0.39
N THR A 115 -11.68 5.56 -0.10
CA THR A 115 -11.79 4.80 -1.36
C THR A 115 -11.30 5.62 -2.56
N ARG A 116 -11.57 6.93 -2.57
CA ARG A 116 -11.03 7.83 -3.59
C ARG A 116 -9.50 7.83 -3.59
N GLN A 117 -8.89 7.88 -2.41
CA GLN A 117 -7.43 7.83 -2.26
C GLN A 117 -6.86 6.48 -2.69
N ILE A 118 -7.49 5.39 -2.31
CA ILE A 118 -7.08 4.05 -2.71
C ILE A 118 -7.14 3.87 -4.23
N LEU A 119 -8.25 4.29 -4.83
CA LEU A 119 -8.41 4.19 -6.30
C LEU A 119 -7.40 5.07 -7.04
N SER A 120 -7.09 6.24 -6.54
CA SER A 120 -6.05 7.11 -7.11
C SER A 120 -4.69 6.39 -7.11
N ALA A 121 -4.31 5.81 -5.99
CA ALA A 121 -3.06 5.06 -5.88
C ALA A 121 -3.04 3.83 -6.80
N VAL A 122 -4.13 3.09 -6.85
CA VAL A 122 -4.24 1.88 -7.68
C VAL A 122 -4.21 2.22 -9.17
N GLU A 123 -4.83 3.32 -9.59
CA GLU A 123 -4.69 3.79 -10.97
C GLU A 123 -3.23 4.08 -11.32
N HIS A 124 -2.52 4.73 -10.41
CA HIS A 124 -1.10 5.00 -10.59
C HIS A 124 -0.29 3.71 -10.75
N LEU A 125 -0.53 2.72 -9.89
CA LEU A 125 0.11 1.41 -9.98
C LEU A 125 -0.19 0.73 -11.31
N HIS A 126 -1.46 0.67 -11.69
CA HIS A 126 -1.89 0.01 -12.93
C HIS A 126 -1.30 0.68 -14.18
N CYS A 127 -1.18 2.01 -14.19
CA CYS A 127 -0.53 2.73 -15.28
C CYS A 127 0.95 2.38 -15.42
N GLN A 128 1.60 1.97 -14.32
CA GLN A 128 2.98 1.51 -14.34
C GLN A 128 3.11 0.00 -14.59
N GLY A 129 2.00 -0.66 -14.90
CA GLY A 129 1.98 -2.10 -15.12
C GLY A 129 2.07 -2.94 -13.85
N ILE A 130 1.76 -2.37 -12.70
CA ILE A 130 1.84 -3.04 -11.41
C ILE A 130 0.45 -3.43 -10.94
N VAL A 131 0.26 -4.70 -10.60
CA VAL A 131 -0.94 -5.21 -9.93
C VAL A 131 -0.54 -5.57 -8.50
N HIS A 132 -1.23 -5.00 -7.51
CA HIS A 132 -0.86 -5.17 -6.10
C HIS A 132 -1.12 -6.60 -5.62
N ARG A 133 -2.32 -7.14 -5.83
CA ARG A 133 -2.75 -8.51 -5.51
C ARG A 133 -3.04 -8.79 -4.04
N ASP A 134 -2.68 -7.90 -3.13
CA ASP A 134 -2.90 -8.11 -1.69
C ASP A 134 -3.46 -6.85 -1.02
N LEU A 135 -4.39 -6.17 -1.68
CA LEU A 135 -5.08 -5.02 -1.11
C LEU A 135 -6.09 -5.51 -0.08
N LYS A 136 -5.96 -5.00 1.15
CA LYS A 136 -6.83 -5.34 2.28
C LYS A 136 -6.74 -4.24 3.33
N ILE A 137 -7.71 -4.22 4.24
CA ILE A 137 -7.79 -3.14 5.25
C ILE A 137 -6.57 -3.08 6.16
N GLU A 138 -5.85 -4.19 6.36
CA GLU A 138 -4.60 -4.23 7.12
C GLU A 138 -3.43 -3.56 6.38
N ASN A 139 -3.51 -3.45 5.05
CA ASN A 139 -2.47 -2.85 4.21
C ASN A 139 -2.76 -1.41 3.82
N PHE A 140 -3.83 -0.83 4.33
CA PHE A 140 -4.14 0.59 4.19
C PHE A 140 -3.81 1.30 5.50
N LEU A 141 -2.63 1.89 5.57
CA LEU A 141 -2.19 2.65 6.73
C LEU A 141 -2.74 4.07 6.68
N LEU A 142 -2.80 4.71 7.83
CA LEU A 142 -3.22 6.11 7.95
C LEU A 142 -2.04 6.94 8.44
N ASP A 143 -1.80 8.06 7.79
CA ASP A 143 -0.81 9.01 8.25
C ASP A 143 -1.38 9.95 9.33
N GLU A 144 -0.59 10.91 9.78
CA GLU A 144 -0.97 11.88 10.81
C GLU A 144 -2.12 12.80 10.38
N ASN A 145 -2.34 12.95 9.07
CA ASN A 145 -3.43 13.76 8.50
C ASN A 145 -4.62 12.91 8.08
N ASN A 146 -4.68 11.66 8.53
CA ASN A 146 -5.75 10.73 8.22
C ASN A 146 -5.87 10.42 6.71
N ASN A 147 -4.75 10.39 6.01
CA ASN A 147 -4.66 9.99 4.61
C ASN A 147 -4.23 8.53 4.48
N ILE A 148 -4.77 7.88 3.45
CA ILE A 148 -4.42 6.49 3.13
C ILE A 148 -2.98 6.40 2.60
N LYS A 149 -2.26 5.40 3.07
CA LYS A 149 -0.95 4.98 2.55
C LYS A 149 -0.96 3.48 2.31
N ILE A 150 -0.88 3.08 1.06
CA ILE A 150 -0.84 1.67 0.69
C ILE A 150 0.55 1.10 0.95
N VAL A 151 0.61 -0.08 1.54
CA VAL A 151 1.86 -0.79 1.86
C VAL A 151 1.84 -2.22 1.32
N ASP A 152 2.94 -2.91 1.47
CA ASP A 152 3.12 -4.35 1.29
C ASP A 152 2.99 -4.81 -0.17
N PHE A 153 4.00 -4.43 -0.97
CA PHE A 153 4.08 -4.80 -2.38
C PHE A 153 4.76 -6.15 -2.64
N GLY A 154 4.99 -6.95 -1.58
CA GLY A 154 5.69 -8.22 -1.72
C GLY A 154 5.02 -9.23 -2.65
N LEU A 155 3.68 -9.18 -2.79
CA LEU A 155 2.91 -10.03 -3.68
C LEU A 155 2.60 -9.37 -5.03
N SER A 156 3.07 -8.14 -5.27
CA SER A 156 2.79 -7.41 -6.50
C SER A 156 3.43 -8.09 -7.71
N ASN A 157 2.77 -7.99 -8.84
CA ASN A 157 3.26 -8.49 -10.11
C ASN A 157 3.43 -7.35 -11.11
N THR A 158 4.51 -7.38 -11.88
CA THR A 158 4.80 -6.38 -12.91
C THR A 158 4.54 -6.96 -14.29
N ALA A 159 3.80 -6.22 -15.07
CA ALA A 159 3.73 -6.25 -16.53
C ALA A 159 3.08 -7.45 -17.22
N LYS A 160 3.12 -8.65 -16.71
CA LYS A 160 2.52 -9.82 -17.37
C LYS A 160 1.81 -10.68 -16.35
N PHE A 161 0.55 -10.94 -16.63
CA PHE A 161 -0.34 -11.73 -15.81
C PHE A 161 -0.02 -13.22 -15.99
N GLU A 162 1.06 -13.68 -15.36
CA GLU A 162 1.46 -15.08 -15.43
C GLU A 162 0.75 -15.92 -14.37
N GLY A 163 0.67 -17.22 -14.63
CA GLY A 163 -0.02 -18.17 -13.77
C GLY A 163 0.46 -18.14 -12.30
N LEU A 164 -0.49 -18.32 -11.41
CA LEU A 164 -0.39 -18.02 -9.99
C LEU A 164 -0.05 -19.19 -9.07
N SER A 165 0.20 -20.38 -9.61
CA SER A 165 0.09 -21.60 -8.85
C SER A 165 0.86 -21.64 -7.51
N GLN A 166 2.12 -21.20 -7.48
CA GLN A 166 2.91 -21.22 -6.25
C GLN A 166 2.68 -19.98 -5.38
N GLU A 167 2.54 -18.83 -6.00
CA GLU A 167 2.30 -17.56 -5.29
C GLU A 167 0.91 -17.53 -4.65
N LEU A 168 -0.08 -18.18 -5.26
CA LEU A 168 -1.41 -18.32 -4.70
C LEU A 168 -1.42 -19.17 -3.42
N LEU A 169 -0.59 -20.22 -3.35
CA LEU A 169 -0.46 -21.04 -2.14
C LEU A 169 0.00 -20.20 -0.96
N HIS A 170 0.94 -19.27 -1.17
CA HIS A 170 1.37 -18.33 -0.13
C HIS A 170 0.29 -17.29 0.20
N THR A 171 -0.46 -16.83 -0.79
CA THR A 171 -1.57 -15.89 -0.61
C THR A 171 -2.73 -16.52 0.16
N GLN A 172 -3.00 -17.81 -0.03
CA GLN A 172 -4.03 -18.55 0.70
C GLN A 172 -3.78 -18.57 2.21
N CYS A 173 -2.53 -18.57 2.63
CA CYS A 173 -2.20 -18.45 4.06
C CYS A 173 -2.45 -17.04 4.60
N GLY A 174 -2.59 -16.03 3.73
CA GLY A 174 -2.72 -14.64 4.10
C GLY A 174 -4.13 -14.07 4.04
N SER A 175 -4.81 -14.08 2.88
CA SER A 175 -6.03 -13.29 2.71
C SER A 175 -6.97 -13.80 1.60
N PRO A 176 -7.41 -15.06 1.63
CA PRO A 176 -8.31 -15.57 0.58
C PRO A 176 -9.66 -14.81 0.54
N ALA A 177 -10.09 -14.24 1.67
CA ALA A 177 -11.33 -13.47 1.74
C ALA A 177 -11.33 -12.21 0.86
N TYR A 178 -10.15 -11.68 0.53
CA TYR A 178 -9.97 -10.50 -0.33
C TYR A 178 -9.63 -10.85 -1.77
N ALA A 179 -9.31 -12.10 -2.06
CA ALA A 179 -8.89 -12.53 -3.39
C ALA A 179 -10.08 -12.65 -4.34
N ALA A 180 -9.94 -12.11 -5.55
CA ALA A 180 -10.96 -12.21 -6.58
C ALA A 180 -11.23 -13.67 -6.97
N PRO A 181 -12.45 -14.01 -7.46
CA PRO A 181 -12.79 -15.37 -7.83
C PRO A 181 -11.82 -16.01 -8.84
N GLU A 182 -11.35 -15.25 -9.83
CA GLU A 182 -10.38 -15.74 -10.81
C GLU A 182 -9.03 -16.08 -10.18
N LEU A 183 -8.63 -15.38 -9.10
CA LEU A 183 -7.43 -15.73 -8.33
C LEU A 183 -7.61 -17.03 -7.56
N LEU A 184 -8.76 -17.21 -6.89
CA LEU A 184 -9.06 -18.44 -6.15
C LEU A 184 -9.18 -19.64 -7.09
N ALA A 185 -9.67 -19.44 -8.31
CA ALA A 185 -9.77 -20.47 -9.32
C ALA A 185 -8.45 -20.75 -10.05
N GLN A 186 -7.38 -20.06 -9.71
CA GLN A 186 -6.07 -20.20 -10.35
C GLN A 186 -6.11 -19.97 -11.87
N ARG A 187 -6.97 -19.04 -12.31
CA ARG A 187 -7.09 -18.64 -13.70
C ARG A 187 -6.20 -17.44 -14.01
N LYS A 188 -6.03 -17.12 -15.28
CA LYS A 188 -5.37 -15.87 -15.68
C LYS A 188 -6.11 -14.69 -15.05
N TYR A 189 -5.38 -13.75 -14.53
CA TYR A 189 -5.93 -12.56 -13.89
C TYR A 189 -5.31 -11.29 -14.47
N GLY A 190 -6.00 -10.18 -14.25
CA GLY A 190 -5.55 -8.85 -14.66
C GLY A 190 -5.68 -7.85 -13.52
N PRO A 191 -5.51 -6.55 -13.83
CA PRO A 191 -5.60 -5.48 -12.83
C PRO A 191 -6.92 -5.44 -12.05
N LYS A 192 -7.98 -5.98 -12.62
CA LYS A 192 -9.31 -5.99 -12.00
C LYS A 192 -9.40 -6.85 -10.74
N VAL A 193 -8.38 -7.68 -10.43
CA VAL A 193 -8.32 -8.35 -9.14
C VAL A 193 -8.17 -7.35 -7.99
N ASP A 194 -7.49 -6.24 -8.22
CA ASP A 194 -7.38 -5.16 -7.25
C ASP A 194 -8.71 -4.43 -7.04
N ILE A 195 -9.50 -4.29 -8.10
CA ILE A 195 -10.85 -3.69 -8.02
C ILE A 195 -11.77 -4.53 -7.14
N TRP A 196 -11.73 -5.86 -7.30
CA TRP A 196 -12.45 -6.77 -6.41
C TRP A 196 -12.03 -6.56 -4.94
N SER A 197 -10.74 -6.55 -4.67
CA SER A 197 -10.21 -6.38 -3.31
C SER A 197 -10.60 -5.03 -2.70
N ILE A 198 -10.68 -3.98 -3.50
CA ILE A 198 -11.21 -2.67 -3.08
C ILE A 198 -12.70 -2.78 -2.73
N GLY A 199 -13.47 -3.55 -3.50
CA GLY A 199 -14.85 -3.83 -3.20
C GLY A 199 -15.04 -4.52 -1.84
N VAL A 200 -14.21 -5.53 -1.56
CA VAL A 200 -14.20 -6.22 -0.27
C VAL A 200 -13.86 -5.24 0.87
N SER A 201 -12.85 -4.43 0.67
CA SER A 201 -12.41 -3.43 1.66
C SER A 201 -13.47 -2.36 1.90
N THR A 202 -14.14 -1.89 0.85
CA THR A 202 -15.24 -0.92 0.94
C THR A 202 -16.41 -1.50 1.72
N PHE A 203 -16.75 -2.75 1.46
CA PHE A 203 -17.80 -3.47 2.22
C PHE A 203 -17.42 -3.54 3.70
N ALA A 204 -16.19 -3.91 4.01
CA ALA A 204 -15.71 -3.99 5.39
C ALA A 204 -15.76 -2.63 6.10
N MET A 205 -15.41 -1.55 5.43
CA MET A 205 -15.49 -0.20 5.98
C MET A 205 -16.93 0.23 6.28
N LEU A 206 -17.85 -0.06 5.37
CA LEU A 206 -19.26 0.37 5.50
C LEU A 206 -20.06 -0.48 6.48
N THR A 207 -19.74 -1.76 6.61
CA THR A 207 -20.55 -2.71 7.40
C THR A 207 -19.86 -3.24 8.65
N GLY A 208 -18.54 -3.19 8.70
CA GLY A 208 -17.75 -3.78 9.79
C GLY A 208 -17.54 -5.29 9.64
N THR A 209 -17.98 -5.89 8.53
CA THR A 209 -17.84 -7.33 8.26
C THR A 209 -17.32 -7.57 6.85
N LEU A 210 -16.84 -8.79 6.59
CA LEU A 210 -16.46 -9.18 5.23
C LEU A 210 -17.67 -9.61 4.41
N PRO A 211 -17.69 -9.35 3.10
CA PRO A 211 -18.85 -9.69 2.26
C PRO A 211 -19.05 -11.19 2.08
N PHE A 212 -17.99 -11.99 2.11
CA PHE A 212 -18.04 -13.43 1.92
C PHE A 212 -17.30 -14.12 3.06
N THR A 213 -18.03 -14.96 3.82
CA THR A 213 -17.48 -15.71 4.94
C THR A 213 -17.97 -17.15 4.90
N VAL A 214 -17.12 -18.08 5.33
CA VAL A 214 -17.44 -19.50 5.41
C VAL A 214 -16.92 -20.07 6.74
N GLU A 215 -17.78 -20.70 7.50
CA GLU A 215 -17.46 -21.34 8.77
C GLU A 215 -17.86 -22.83 8.76
N PRO A 216 -16.93 -23.80 8.94
CA PRO A 216 -15.46 -23.61 8.99
C PRO A 216 -14.89 -23.23 7.63
N PHE A 217 -13.68 -22.63 7.62
CA PHE A 217 -13.10 -22.10 6.40
C PHE A 217 -12.90 -23.20 5.34
N ASN A 218 -13.39 -22.93 4.12
CA ASN A 218 -13.29 -23.80 2.95
C ASN A 218 -13.23 -22.96 1.69
N ILE A 219 -12.12 -23.06 0.95
CA ILE A 219 -11.89 -22.24 -0.25
C ILE A 219 -12.93 -22.50 -1.34
N LYS A 220 -13.33 -23.76 -1.55
CA LYS A 220 -14.33 -24.08 -2.57
C LYS A 220 -15.69 -23.45 -2.27
N GLN A 221 -16.11 -23.50 -1.01
CA GLN A 221 -17.35 -22.86 -0.58
C GLN A 221 -17.27 -21.34 -0.67
N LEU A 222 -16.13 -20.75 -0.31
CA LEU A 222 -15.90 -19.32 -0.43
C LEU A 222 -16.01 -18.87 -1.88
N HIS A 223 -15.33 -19.56 -2.80
CA HIS A 223 -15.40 -19.31 -4.24
C HIS A 223 -16.82 -19.42 -4.77
N GLN A 224 -17.55 -20.45 -4.36
CA GLN A 224 -18.96 -20.64 -4.73
C GLN A 224 -19.83 -19.46 -4.30
N LYS A 225 -19.70 -18.99 -3.06
CA LYS A 225 -20.44 -17.83 -2.56
C LYS A 225 -20.15 -16.58 -3.38
N MET A 226 -18.89 -16.37 -3.77
CA MET A 226 -18.50 -15.25 -4.61
C MET A 226 -19.17 -15.31 -5.98
N LEU A 227 -19.17 -16.50 -6.62
CA LEU A 227 -19.76 -16.68 -7.94
C LEU A 227 -21.26 -16.46 -7.98
N ILE A 228 -21.98 -16.89 -6.94
CA ILE A 228 -23.45 -16.74 -6.88
C ILE A 228 -23.87 -15.41 -6.24
N GLY A 229 -22.92 -14.62 -5.72
CA GLY A 229 -23.21 -13.33 -5.12
C GLY A 229 -23.89 -13.44 -3.73
N GLU A 230 -23.60 -14.51 -2.97
CA GLU A 230 -24.15 -14.69 -1.62
C GLU A 230 -23.38 -13.84 -0.62
N ILE A 231 -23.69 -12.57 -0.62
CA ILE A 231 -23.04 -11.54 0.18
C ILE A 231 -23.61 -11.48 1.59
N SER A 232 -22.78 -11.13 2.57
CA SER A 232 -23.24 -10.89 3.95
C SER A 232 -24.28 -9.79 4.01
N PRO A 233 -25.21 -9.80 5.02
CA PRO A 233 -26.25 -8.78 5.11
C PRO A 233 -25.70 -7.36 5.16
N ILE A 234 -26.34 -6.46 4.39
CA ILE A 234 -26.02 -5.04 4.37
C ILE A 234 -26.97 -4.30 5.29
N PRO A 235 -26.49 -3.50 6.26
CA PRO A 235 -27.36 -2.66 7.08
C PRO A 235 -28.30 -1.79 6.24
N SER A 236 -29.56 -1.65 6.70
CA SER A 236 -30.61 -0.93 5.96
C SER A 236 -30.37 0.57 5.84
N ASP A 237 -29.51 1.12 6.69
CA ASP A 237 -29.18 2.55 6.70
C ASP A 237 -28.11 2.94 5.67
N ILE A 238 -27.52 1.97 4.96
CA ILE A 238 -26.55 2.24 3.91
C ILE A 238 -27.29 2.69 2.65
N SER A 239 -26.83 3.80 2.05
CA SER A 239 -27.50 4.41 0.90
C SER A 239 -27.53 3.49 -0.32
N PRO A 240 -28.56 3.63 -1.18
CA PRO A 240 -28.63 2.87 -2.43
C PRO A 240 -27.41 3.06 -3.33
N GLY A 241 -26.84 4.25 -3.35
CA GLY A 241 -25.63 4.54 -4.14
C GLY A 241 -24.40 3.76 -3.65
N ALA A 242 -24.23 3.66 -2.33
CA ALA A 242 -23.16 2.85 -1.74
C ALA A 242 -23.33 1.37 -2.05
N VAL A 243 -24.54 0.85 -1.93
CA VAL A 243 -24.87 -0.54 -2.26
C VAL A 243 -24.56 -0.83 -3.73
N HIS A 244 -24.97 0.07 -4.62
CA HIS A 244 -24.70 -0.09 -6.06
C HIS A 244 -23.19 -0.08 -6.35
N PHE A 245 -22.45 0.82 -5.72
CA PHE A 245 -20.99 0.88 -5.87
C PHE A 245 -20.33 -0.42 -5.43
N MET A 246 -20.65 -0.92 -4.23
CA MET A 246 -20.10 -2.18 -3.72
C MET A 246 -20.40 -3.35 -4.66
N HIS A 247 -21.65 -3.48 -5.12
CA HIS A 247 -22.04 -4.55 -6.03
C HIS A 247 -21.29 -4.49 -7.37
N SER A 248 -21.03 -3.28 -7.88
CA SER A 248 -20.29 -3.12 -9.14
C SER A 248 -18.85 -3.62 -9.01
N LEU A 249 -18.18 -3.35 -7.88
CA LEU A 249 -16.82 -3.80 -7.64
C LEU A 249 -16.74 -5.30 -7.35
N LEU A 250 -17.79 -5.86 -6.74
CA LEU A 250 -17.89 -7.28 -6.40
C LEU A 250 -18.55 -8.10 -7.50
N GLU A 251 -18.38 -7.69 -8.73
CA GLU A 251 -18.82 -8.47 -9.91
C GLU A 251 -17.89 -9.68 -10.09
N PRO A 252 -18.43 -10.92 -10.03
CA PRO A 252 -17.59 -12.11 -10.12
C PRO A 252 -16.94 -12.32 -11.50
N ASP A 253 -17.56 -11.82 -12.57
CA ASP A 253 -17.00 -11.90 -13.93
C ASP A 253 -16.06 -10.71 -14.17
N PRO A 254 -14.73 -10.93 -14.30
CA PRO A 254 -13.81 -9.84 -14.54
C PRO A 254 -14.10 -9.05 -15.81
N ALA A 255 -14.71 -9.67 -16.81
CA ALA A 255 -15.10 -8.98 -18.04
C ALA A 255 -16.19 -7.92 -17.81
N LYS A 256 -17.06 -8.15 -16.83
CA LYS A 256 -18.15 -7.24 -16.45
C LYS A 256 -17.76 -6.30 -15.30
N ARG A 257 -16.73 -6.65 -14.52
CA ARG A 257 -16.24 -5.81 -13.42
C ARG A 257 -15.61 -4.53 -13.98
N PRO A 258 -15.87 -3.35 -13.39
CA PRO A 258 -15.24 -2.12 -13.87
C PRO A 258 -13.74 -2.16 -13.67
N GLY A 259 -13.01 -1.50 -14.57
CA GLY A 259 -11.61 -1.17 -14.34
C GLY A 259 -11.47 0.04 -13.42
N VAL A 260 -10.24 0.39 -13.06
CA VAL A 260 -9.99 1.50 -12.15
C VAL A 260 -10.51 2.83 -12.71
N LYS A 261 -10.35 3.07 -14.00
CA LYS A 261 -10.81 4.30 -14.66
C LYS A 261 -12.33 4.47 -14.63
N GLU A 262 -13.07 3.37 -14.73
CA GLU A 262 -14.53 3.38 -14.61
C GLU A 262 -14.97 3.56 -13.16
N ALA A 263 -14.34 2.85 -12.23
CA ALA A 263 -14.66 2.92 -10.81
C ALA A 263 -14.50 4.34 -10.25
N ILE A 264 -13.48 5.07 -10.69
CA ILE A 264 -13.19 6.45 -10.28
C ILE A 264 -14.35 7.40 -10.63
N LYS A 265 -15.12 7.10 -11.68
CA LYS A 265 -16.21 7.96 -12.16
C LYS A 265 -17.54 7.72 -11.44
N ASP A 266 -17.60 6.79 -10.51
CA ASP A 266 -18.84 6.46 -9.82
C ASP A 266 -19.45 7.67 -9.12
N LYS A 267 -20.77 7.83 -9.24
CA LYS A 267 -21.50 8.99 -8.73
C LYS A 267 -21.48 9.05 -7.20
N TRP A 268 -21.75 7.93 -6.52
CA TRP A 268 -21.72 7.88 -5.06
C TRP A 268 -20.32 8.20 -4.52
N LEU A 269 -19.28 7.63 -5.14
CA LEU A 269 -17.89 7.82 -4.74
C LEU A 269 -17.49 9.29 -4.74
N ASN A 270 -18.01 10.07 -5.68
CA ASN A 270 -17.64 11.49 -5.87
C ASN A 270 -18.62 12.46 -5.21
N GLU A 271 -19.67 11.97 -4.58
CA GLU A 271 -20.68 12.80 -3.92
C GLU A 271 -20.06 13.62 -2.78
N GLY A 272 -20.28 14.92 -2.79
CA GLY A 272 -19.75 15.83 -1.79
C GLY A 272 -18.29 16.25 -1.98
N PHE A 273 -17.64 15.84 -3.08
CA PHE A 273 -16.27 16.22 -3.39
C PHE A 273 -16.23 17.11 -4.64
N THR A 274 -15.58 18.26 -4.52
CA THR A 274 -15.41 19.22 -5.63
C THR A 274 -14.15 18.96 -6.43
N ARG A 275 -13.12 18.40 -5.80
CA ARG A 275 -11.86 18.05 -6.46
C ARG A 275 -11.96 16.69 -7.14
N LYS A 276 -11.42 16.60 -8.36
CA LYS A 276 -11.27 15.34 -9.05
C LYS A 276 -10.26 14.47 -8.33
N ILE A 277 -10.43 13.14 -8.45
CA ILE A 277 -9.45 12.19 -7.97
C ILE A 277 -8.14 12.41 -8.74
N LEU A 278 -7.02 12.47 -8.02
CA LEU A 278 -5.70 12.54 -8.62
C LEU A 278 -5.46 11.33 -9.49
N ASN A 279 -5.13 11.51 -10.77
CA ASN A 279 -4.94 10.41 -11.71
C ASN A 279 -3.52 10.42 -12.32
N ALA A 280 -3.17 9.33 -12.99
CA ALA A 280 -1.83 9.14 -13.56
C ALA A 280 -1.47 10.16 -14.66
N ALA A 281 -2.47 10.74 -15.32
CA ALA A 281 -2.24 11.76 -16.35
C ALA A 281 -1.89 13.12 -15.76
N THR A 282 -2.35 13.41 -14.53
CA THR A 282 -2.17 14.69 -13.86
C THR A 282 -1.13 14.63 -12.73
N TYR A 283 -0.67 13.43 -12.35
CA TYR A 283 0.32 13.23 -11.31
C TYR A 283 1.53 12.48 -11.86
N GLU A 284 2.67 13.16 -11.89
CA GLU A 284 3.87 12.57 -12.42
C GLU A 284 4.50 11.58 -11.44
N ASN A 285 4.94 10.44 -12.00
CA ASN A 285 5.53 9.36 -11.24
C ASN A 285 6.91 9.73 -10.65
N ARG A 286 7.53 10.79 -11.14
CA ARG A 286 8.88 11.19 -10.73
C ARG A 286 8.93 12.69 -10.50
N LEU A 287 9.86 13.11 -9.63
CA LEU A 287 10.13 14.53 -9.43
C LEU A 287 10.84 15.12 -10.64
N CYS A 288 10.38 16.29 -11.06
CA CYS A 288 11.11 17.11 -12.03
C CYS A 288 12.14 17.98 -11.29
N PRO A 289 13.28 18.35 -11.93
CA PRO A 289 14.28 19.19 -11.27
C PRO A 289 13.72 20.50 -10.72
N SER A 290 12.75 21.10 -11.41
CA SER A 290 12.10 22.35 -11.00
C SER A 290 11.21 22.23 -9.75
N GLU A 291 10.80 21.01 -9.39
CA GLU A 291 9.94 20.75 -8.21
C GLU A 291 10.77 20.55 -6.94
N LEU A 292 12.07 20.37 -7.06
CA LEU A 292 12.95 20.14 -5.91
C LEU A 292 13.05 21.41 -5.07
N ASN A 293 12.89 21.26 -3.76
CA ASN A 293 12.94 22.39 -2.83
C ASN A 293 14.36 22.90 -2.67
N PRO A 294 14.67 24.15 -3.06
CA PRO A 294 16.03 24.68 -3.01
C PRO A 294 16.56 24.84 -1.58
N VAL A 295 15.72 25.10 -0.60
CA VAL A 295 16.12 25.21 0.81
C VAL A 295 16.64 23.86 1.32
N VAL A 296 15.93 22.79 1.01
CA VAL A 296 16.37 21.43 1.39
C VAL A 296 17.64 21.04 0.67
N LEU A 297 17.75 21.30 -0.64
CA LEU A 297 18.96 21.02 -1.41
C LEU A 297 20.17 21.76 -0.88
N ASN A 298 20.03 23.04 -0.55
CA ASN A 298 21.11 23.83 0.03
C ASN A 298 21.55 23.29 1.38
N TYR A 299 20.63 22.92 2.23
CA TYR A 299 20.95 22.31 3.52
C TYR A 299 21.73 21.00 3.34
N MET A 300 21.33 20.15 2.41
CA MET A 300 21.98 18.87 2.14
C MET A 300 23.41 19.06 1.61
N THR A 301 23.63 20.05 0.76
CA THR A 301 24.96 20.31 0.19
C THR A 301 25.90 21.01 1.17
N GLU A 302 25.39 21.99 1.92
CA GLU A 302 26.22 22.78 2.83
C GLU A 302 26.44 22.11 4.19
N MET A 303 25.41 21.47 4.74
CA MET A 303 25.44 20.93 6.11
C MET A 303 25.64 19.43 6.17
N MET A 304 25.28 18.69 5.14
CA MET A 304 25.33 17.22 5.10
C MET A 304 26.37 16.68 4.12
N GLU A 305 27.10 17.55 3.44
CA GLU A 305 28.19 17.21 2.52
C GLU A 305 27.79 16.35 1.31
N PHE A 306 26.52 16.42 0.89
CA PHE A 306 26.10 15.77 -0.35
C PHE A 306 26.53 16.58 -1.57
N SER A 307 26.85 15.89 -2.67
CA SER A 307 27.04 16.51 -3.98
C SER A 307 25.71 16.88 -4.60
N LEU A 308 25.52 18.13 -5.00
CA LEU A 308 24.27 18.62 -5.59
C LEU A 308 23.84 17.80 -6.82
N SER A 309 24.78 17.53 -7.74
CA SER A 309 24.48 16.77 -8.96
C SER A 309 24.05 15.33 -8.65
N GLU A 310 24.69 14.68 -7.67
CA GLU A 310 24.34 13.33 -7.26
C GLU A 310 22.95 13.29 -6.61
N VAL A 311 22.64 14.25 -5.73
CA VAL A 311 21.33 14.35 -5.08
C VAL A 311 20.23 14.53 -6.12
N ILE A 312 20.39 15.44 -7.06
CA ILE A 312 19.41 15.69 -8.13
C ILE A 312 19.18 14.43 -8.96
N ASN A 313 20.25 13.75 -9.39
CA ASN A 313 20.14 12.52 -10.18
C ASN A 313 19.42 11.42 -9.43
N ILE A 314 19.70 11.24 -8.14
CA ILE A 314 19.06 10.23 -7.30
C ILE A 314 17.57 10.52 -7.15
N LEU A 315 17.21 11.77 -6.86
CA LEU A 315 15.81 12.16 -6.65
C LEU A 315 14.99 12.03 -7.92
N ILE A 316 15.54 12.44 -9.06
CA ILE A 316 14.86 12.32 -10.37
C ILE A 316 14.68 10.84 -10.74
N SER A 317 15.67 9.99 -10.48
CA SER A 317 15.59 8.57 -10.78
C SER A 317 14.78 7.77 -9.75
N ASN A 318 14.32 8.42 -8.69
CA ASN A 318 13.50 7.80 -7.62
C ASN A 318 14.16 6.57 -6.98
N ARG A 319 15.48 6.62 -6.78
CA ARG A 319 16.23 5.50 -6.20
C ARG A 319 16.31 5.63 -4.68
N PRO A 320 15.92 4.59 -3.92
CA PRO A 320 16.17 4.55 -2.48
C PRO A 320 17.67 4.68 -2.18
N SER A 321 18.01 5.59 -1.28
CA SER A 321 19.41 5.91 -0.98
C SER A 321 19.49 6.83 0.25
N PRO A 322 20.68 7.01 0.86
CA PRO A 322 20.84 8.01 1.92
C PRO A 322 20.40 9.42 1.52
N ALA A 323 20.66 9.82 0.27
CA ALA A 323 20.24 11.13 -0.24
C ALA A 323 18.71 11.24 -0.35
N MET A 324 18.03 10.19 -0.82
CA MET A 324 16.58 10.15 -0.89
C MET A 324 15.97 10.27 0.51
N ALA A 325 16.48 9.51 1.47
CA ALA A 325 16.03 9.56 2.86
C ALA A 325 16.18 10.96 3.44
N SER A 326 17.36 11.55 3.31
CA SER A 326 17.63 12.89 3.84
C SER A 326 16.73 13.96 3.21
N TYR A 327 16.58 13.94 1.89
CA TYR A 327 15.72 14.90 1.19
C TYR A 327 14.25 14.79 1.64
N CYS A 328 13.69 13.59 1.62
CA CYS A 328 12.29 13.38 1.97
C CYS A 328 11.99 13.72 3.42
N LEU A 329 12.88 13.37 4.34
CA LEU A 329 12.70 13.63 5.76
C LEU A 329 12.92 15.10 6.11
N LEU A 330 13.86 15.77 5.46
CA LEU A 330 14.04 17.22 5.60
C LEU A 330 12.85 18.01 5.06
N LEU A 331 12.34 17.61 3.90
CA LEU A 331 11.16 18.23 3.30
C LEU A 331 9.94 18.08 4.22
N LYS A 332 9.74 16.91 4.76
CA LYS A 332 8.66 16.62 5.71
C LYS A 332 8.79 17.51 6.96
N LYS A 333 10.01 17.66 7.48
CA LYS A 333 10.30 18.52 8.63
C LYS A 333 10.02 19.99 8.32
N LEU A 334 10.46 20.45 7.14
CA LEU A 334 10.24 21.84 6.69
C LEU A 334 8.76 22.18 6.54
N LEU A 335 7.97 21.27 5.96
CA LEU A 335 6.53 21.47 5.75
C LEU A 335 5.70 21.44 7.03
N ARG A 336 6.28 20.95 8.13
CA ARG A 336 5.61 20.88 9.44
C ARG A 336 5.66 22.23 10.17
N TYR A 337 6.60 23.11 9.82
CA TYR A 337 6.80 24.45 10.35
C TYR A 337 6.60 25.52 9.28
#